data_e480028fdd884058a9a52233a8821bef
#
_entry.id   e480028fdd884058a9a52233a8821bef
#
_cell.length_a   1.000
_cell.length_b   1.000
_cell.length_c   1.000
_cell.angle_alpha   90.00
_cell.angle_beta   90.00
_cell.angle_gamma   90.00
#
_symmetry.space_group_name_H-M   'P 1'
#
loop_
_entity.id
_entity.type
_entity.pdbx_description
1 polymer ?
#
loop_
_entity_poly.entity_id
_entity_poly.type
_entity_poly.pdbx_seq_one_letter_code
_entity_poly.pdbx_strand_id
1 'polypeptide(L)'
;MQTLTSVYFYSSAGLVMLVFVAAVAHKLRQPNEFIRALVGYRLVPDVGLRFWWVLPLLELAAVLELLVSTGESRWLALSLLLLYAAAIAINLLRGRRDMDCGCGGETTPIGWGLVMRNIVLALLALPQHAPIDELMGLGVALTLVTFLLGTLGYAIVNQLCANSVRE
;
A
#
# COMPACT_ATOMS: atom_id res chain seq x y z
N MET A 1 0.10 -28.96 -2.38
CA MET A 1 -0.09 -27.73 -3.18
C MET A 1 -1.10 -26.79 -2.55
N GLN A 2 -2.20 -27.27 -1.99
CA GLN A 2 -3.27 -26.46 -1.36
C GLN A 2 -2.77 -25.60 -0.19
N THR A 3 -1.94 -26.16 0.70
CA THR A 3 -1.35 -25.41 1.84
C THR A 3 -0.56 -24.17 1.39
N LEU A 4 0.21 -24.26 0.30
CA LEU A 4 0.96 -23.11 -0.22
C LEU A 4 0.05 -22.02 -0.77
N THR A 5 -1.05 -22.39 -1.42
CA THR A 5 -2.06 -21.44 -1.90
C THR A 5 -2.70 -20.71 -0.74
N SER A 6 -3.07 -21.44 0.34
CA SER A 6 -3.64 -20.85 1.55
C SER A 6 -2.66 -19.90 2.24
N VAL A 7 -1.39 -20.30 2.38
CA VAL A 7 -0.33 -19.46 2.96
C VAL A 7 -0.18 -18.16 2.16
N TYR A 8 -0.09 -18.25 0.83
CA TYR A 8 0.01 -17.07 -0.04
C TYR A 8 -1.23 -16.17 0.06
N PHE A 9 -2.43 -16.75 0.06
CA PHE A 9 -3.68 -16.03 0.14
C PHE A 9 -3.78 -15.17 1.42
N TYR A 10 -3.59 -15.79 2.59
CA TYR A 10 -3.72 -15.08 3.87
C TYR A 10 -2.55 -14.13 4.15
N SER A 11 -1.32 -14.50 3.79
CA SER A 11 -0.17 -13.62 4.00
C SER A 11 -0.21 -12.38 3.10
N SER A 12 -0.62 -12.52 1.84
CA SER A 12 -0.78 -11.39 0.91
C SER A 12 -1.90 -10.45 1.35
N ALA A 13 -3.06 -10.98 1.75
CA ALA A 13 -4.17 -10.18 2.28
C ALA A 13 -3.76 -9.41 3.54
N GLY A 14 -3.10 -10.10 4.49
CA GLY A 14 -2.61 -9.47 5.71
C GLY A 14 -1.60 -8.36 5.45
N LEU A 15 -0.65 -8.57 4.52
CA LEU A 15 0.34 -7.55 4.17
C LEU A 15 -0.31 -6.32 3.53
N VAL A 16 -1.22 -6.50 2.58
CA VAL A 16 -1.94 -5.39 1.93
C VAL A 16 -2.77 -4.62 2.96
N MET A 17 -3.47 -5.32 3.85
CA MET A 17 -4.23 -4.72 4.94
C MET A 17 -3.34 -3.89 5.87
N LEU A 18 -2.18 -4.43 6.30
CA LEU A 18 -1.23 -3.73 7.16
C LEU A 18 -0.73 -2.43 6.51
N VAL A 19 -0.40 -2.47 5.21
CA VAL A 19 0.06 -1.30 4.45
C VAL A 19 -1.01 -0.20 4.46
N PHE A 20 -2.27 -0.53 4.21
CA PHE A 20 -3.36 0.46 4.23
C PHE A 20 -3.65 0.97 5.64
N VAL A 21 -3.66 0.11 6.65
CA VAL A 21 -3.84 0.54 8.05
C VAL A 21 -2.73 1.52 8.46
N ALA A 22 -1.48 1.21 8.12
CA ALA A 22 -0.35 2.11 8.38
C ALA A 22 -0.49 3.45 7.64
N ALA A 23 -0.92 3.42 6.36
CA ALA A 23 -1.14 4.62 5.55
C ALA A 23 -2.25 5.51 6.11
N VAL A 24 -3.39 4.94 6.50
CA VAL A 24 -4.51 5.66 7.16
C VAL A 24 -4.03 6.27 8.47
N ALA A 25 -3.38 5.47 9.33
CA ALA A 25 -2.89 5.92 10.63
C ALA A 25 -1.92 7.11 10.48
N HIS A 26 -1.01 7.07 9.51
CA HIS A 26 -0.08 8.17 9.24
C HIS A 26 -0.83 9.44 8.80
N LYS A 27 -1.72 9.35 7.81
CA LYS A 27 -2.48 10.49 7.28
C LYS A 27 -3.37 11.15 8.34
N LEU A 28 -3.94 10.36 9.25
CA LEU A 28 -4.76 10.86 10.33
C LEU A 28 -3.93 11.51 11.45
N ARG A 29 -2.70 11.01 11.68
CA ARG A 29 -1.79 11.60 12.69
C ARG A 29 -1.11 12.88 12.19
N GLN A 30 -0.83 12.96 10.89
CA GLN A 30 -0.09 14.08 10.28
C GLN A 30 -0.82 14.63 9.04
N PRO A 31 -2.06 15.14 9.19
CA PRO A 31 -2.88 15.57 8.06
C PRO A 31 -2.25 16.73 7.27
N ASN A 32 -1.55 17.63 7.95
CA ASN A 32 -0.89 18.77 7.30
C ASN A 32 0.24 18.34 6.35
N GLU A 33 0.99 17.30 6.69
CA GLU A 33 2.05 16.75 5.84
C GLU A 33 1.43 16.07 4.62
N PHE A 34 0.37 15.31 4.83
CA PHE A 34 -0.35 14.67 3.73
C PHE A 34 -0.95 15.69 2.76
N ILE A 35 -1.56 16.78 3.26
CA ILE A 35 -2.08 17.87 2.41
C ILE A 35 -0.95 18.53 1.63
N ARG A 36 0.21 18.79 2.24
CA ARG A 36 1.39 19.34 1.54
C ARG A 36 1.85 18.41 0.41
N ALA A 37 1.89 17.11 0.65
CA ALA A 37 2.20 16.13 -0.38
C ALA A 37 1.20 16.21 -1.54
N LEU A 38 -0.12 16.23 -1.27
CA LEU A 38 -1.16 16.37 -2.29
C LEU A 38 -1.00 17.66 -3.13
N VAL A 39 -0.70 18.79 -2.48
CA VAL A 39 -0.39 20.05 -3.17
C VAL A 39 0.82 19.89 -4.08
N GLY A 40 1.86 19.23 -3.60
CA GLY A 40 3.08 18.94 -4.36
C GLY A 40 2.80 18.17 -5.65
N TYR A 41 1.93 17.17 -5.60
CA TYR A 41 1.58 16.35 -6.78
C TYR A 41 0.95 17.16 -7.93
N ARG A 42 0.28 18.28 -7.64
CA ARG A 42 -0.44 19.11 -8.64
C ARG A 42 -1.32 18.31 -9.59
N LEU A 43 -1.92 17.24 -9.11
CA LEU A 43 -2.88 16.40 -9.83
C LEU A 43 -4.32 16.74 -9.43
N VAL A 44 -4.49 17.36 -8.26
CA VAL A 44 -5.78 17.75 -7.71
C VAL A 44 -5.87 19.29 -7.73
N PRO A 45 -6.96 19.86 -8.28
CA PRO A 45 -7.18 21.31 -8.21
C PRO A 45 -7.40 21.76 -6.75
N ASP A 46 -7.13 23.05 -6.45
CA ASP A 46 -7.20 23.59 -5.09
C ASP A 46 -8.53 23.32 -4.38
N VAL A 47 -9.63 23.34 -5.13
CA VAL A 47 -10.97 22.98 -4.60
C VAL A 47 -11.02 21.53 -4.12
N GLY A 48 -10.31 20.62 -4.81
CA GLY A 48 -10.24 19.21 -4.45
C GLY A 48 -9.43 18.94 -3.18
N LEU A 49 -8.48 19.82 -2.83
CA LEU A 49 -7.69 19.69 -1.59
C LEU A 49 -8.57 19.80 -0.33
N ARG A 50 -9.73 20.44 -0.41
CA ARG A 50 -10.71 20.48 0.66
C ARG A 50 -11.24 19.09 1.03
N PHE A 51 -11.18 18.14 0.10
CA PHE A 51 -11.64 16.76 0.24
C PHE A 51 -10.48 15.78 0.52
N TRP A 52 -9.39 16.24 1.11
CA TRP A 52 -8.21 15.42 1.43
C TRP A 52 -8.56 14.15 2.21
N TRP A 53 -9.58 14.20 3.06
CA TRP A 53 -10.07 13.09 3.89
C TRP A 53 -10.69 11.94 3.09
N VAL A 54 -11.03 12.14 1.81
CA VAL A 54 -11.59 11.09 0.94
C VAL A 54 -10.59 9.97 0.72
N LEU A 55 -9.29 10.28 0.55
CA LEU A 55 -8.26 9.26 0.35
C LEU A 55 -8.10 8.34 1.57
N PRO A 56 -7.89 8.84 2.81
CA PRO A 56 -7.88 7.95 3.99
C PRO A 56 -9.20 7.19 4.17
N LEU A 57 -10.34 7.76 3.79
CA LEU A 57 -11.62 7.07 3.85
C LEU A 57 -11.69 5.89 2.86
N LEU A 58 -11.21 6.09 1.62
CA LEU A 58 -11.13 5.02 0.63
C LEU A 58 -10.13 3.93 1.05
N GLU A 59 -9.02 4.28 1.66
CA GLU A 59 -8.07 3.32 2.23
C GLU A 59 -8.70 2.50 3.36
N LEU A 60 -9.46 3.15 4.24
CA LEU A 60 -10.21 2.46 5.29
C LEU A 60 -11.27 1.54 4.69
N ALA A 61 -11.98 1.99 3.65
CA ALA A 61 -12.94 1.16 2.93
C ALA A 61 -12.27 -0.07 2.28
N ALA A 62 -11.04 0.08 1.76
CA ALA A 62 -10.27 -1.06 1.25
C ALA A 62 -9.90 -2.07 2.35
N VAL A 63 -9.56 -1.59 3.56
CA VAL A 63 -9.35 -2.47 4.73
C VAL A 63 -10.64 -3.19 5.10
N LEU A 64 -11.77 -2.50 5.11
CA LEU A 64 -13.08 -3.10 5.39
C LEU A 64 -13.49 -4.12 4.31
N GLU A 65 -13.25 -3.82 3.03
CA GLU A 65 -13.47 -4.77 1.92
C GLU A 65 -12.70 -6.08 2.16
N LEU A 66 -11.41 -5.98 2.50
CA LEU A 66 -10.56 -7.14 2.80
C LEU A 66 -11.07 -7.93 4.01
N LEU A 67 -11.53 -7.26 5.06
CA LEU A 67 -12.06 -7.91 6.26
C LEU A 67 -13.40 -8.60 5.99
N VAL A 68 -14.35 -7.90 5.35
CA VAL A 68 -15.71 -8.43 5.10
C VAL A 68 -15.69 -9.57 4.09
N SER A 69 -14.86 -9.47 3.05
CA SER A 69 -14.71 -10.52 2.04
C SER A 69 -13.76 -11.65 2.45
N THR A 70 -13.28 -11.64 3.70
CA THR A 70 -12.25 -12.58 4.17
C THR A 70 -11.00 -12.63 3.28
N GLY A 71 -10.75 -11.54 2.55
CA GLY A 71 -9.59 -11.39 1.67
C GLY A 71 -9.82 -11.83 0.21
N GLU A 72 -11.02 -12.22 -0.19
CA GLU A 72 -11.33 -12.58 -1.58
C GLU A 72 -11.44 -11.35 -2.47
N SER A 73 -12.25 -10.37 -2.06
CA SER A 73 -12.38 -9.09 -2.77
C SER A 73 -11.26 -8.16 -2.37
N ARG A 74 -10.55 -7.61 -3.34
CA ARG A 74 -9.39 -6.72 -3.17
C ARG A 74 -9.39 -5.59 -4.20
N TRP A 75 -10.52 -5.38 -4.87
CA TRP A 75 -10.60 -4.44 -5.99
C TRP A 75 -10.29 -3.01 -5.62
N LEU A 76 -10.76 -2.57 -4.45
CA LEU A 76 -10.50 -1.21 -3.99
C LEU A 76 -9.03 -1.03 -3.62
N ALA A 77 -8.44 -2.01 -2.93
CA ALA A 77 -7.01 -2.02 -2.59
C ALA A 77 -6.15 -1.99 -3.86
N LEU A 78 -6.44 -2.84 -4.85
CA LEU A 78 -5.77 -2.90 -6.14
C LEU A 78 -5.85 -1.54 -6.85
N SER A 79 -7.05 -0.96 -6.94
CA SER A 79 -7.31 0.31 -7.62
C SER A 79 -6.53 1.46 -6.98
N LEU A 80 -6.49 1.54 -5.66
CA LEU A 80 -5.75 2.57 -4.92
C LEU A 80 -4.24 2.44 -5.11
N LEU A 81 -3.70 1.21 -5.07
CA LEU A 81 -2.27 0.97 -5.29
C LEU A 81 -1.84 1.36 -6.71
N LEU A 82 -2.66 1.04 -7.72
CA LEU A 82 -2.41 1.47 -9.10
C LEU A 82 -2.54 2.98 -9.26
N LEU A 83 -3.51 3.61 -8.60
CA LEU A 83 -3.67 5.07 -8.58
C LEU A 83 -2.42 5.75 -7.99
N TYR A 84 -1.89 5.24 -6.88
CA TYR A 84 -0.68 5.77 -6.27
C TYR A 84 0.55 5.57 -7.16
N ALA A 85 0.71 4.37 -7.75
CA ALA A 85 1.78 4.12 -8.71
C ALA A 85 1.71 5.10 -9.90
N ALA A 86 0.52 5.32 -10.46
CA ALA A 86 0.29 6.24 -11.57
C ALA A 86 0.58 7.70 -11.17
N ALA A 87 0.13 8.14 -10.01
CA ALA A 87 0.36 9.49 -9.51
C ALA A 87 1.86 9.79 -9.35
N ILE A 88 2.62 8.85 -8.79
CA ILE A 88 4.08 8.96 -8.65
C ILE A 88 4.74 8.96 -10.03
N ALA A 89 4.40 8.01 -10.90
CA ALA A 89 4.98 7.90 -12.23
C ALA A 89 4.75 9.14 -13.09
N ILE A 90 3.54 9.73 -13.08
CA ILE A 90 3.22 10.96 -13.80
C ILE A 90 4.14 12.11 -13.34
N ASN A 91 4.38 12.27 -12.05
CA ASN A 91 5.23 13.33 -11.53
C ASN A 91 6.71 13.09 -11.85
N LEU A 92 7.17 11.84 -11.81
CA LEU A 92 8.53 11.48 -12.24
C LEU A 92 8.75 11.77 -13.73
N LEU A 93 7.79 11.44 -14.59
CA LEU A 93 7.83 11.75 -16.03
C LEU A 93 7.82 13.27 -16.31
N ARG A 94 7.21 14.06 -15.41
CA ARG A 94 7.26 15.53 -15.45
C ARG A 94 8.58 16.12 -14.90
N GLY A 95 9.55 15.27 -14.53
CA GLY A 95 10.85 15.68 -14.00
C GLY A 95 10.83 16.17 -12.55
N ARG A 96 9.70 15.96 -11.82
CA ARG A 96 9.55 16.37 -10.42
C ARG A 96 10.01 15.24 -9.52
N ARG A 97 11.08 15.44 -8.77
CA ARG A 97 11.64 14.45 -7.84
C ARG A 97 11.66 14.92 -6.40
N ASP A 98 11.66 16.24 -6.18
CA ASP A 98 11.79 16.87 -4.86
C ASP A 98 10.46 16.97 -4.10
N MET A 99 9.64 15.93 -4.18
CA MET A 99 8.34 15.87 -3.55
C MET A 99 8.26 14.68 -2.62
N ASP A 100 7.57 14.88 -1.49
CA ASP A 100 7.27 13.77 -0.59
C ASP A 100 6.20 12.85 -1.20
N CYS A 101 6.39 11.56 -1.04
CA CYS A 101 5.42 10.55 -1.48
C CYS A 101 4.08 10.65 -0.73
N GLY A 102 4.04 11.20 0.49
CA GLY A 102 2.84 11.25 1.33
C GLY A 102 2.38 9.87 1.81
N CYS A 103 3.21 8.85 1.63
CA CYS A 103 2.88 7.45 1.96
C CYS A 103 3.12 7.09 3.43
N GLY A 104 3.71 7.99 4.21
CA GLY A 104 3.98 7.81 5.63
C GLY A 104 5.46 7.62 5.98
N GLY A 105 5.84 8.10 7.16
CA GLY A 105 7.20 8.06 7.67
C GLY A 105 7.94 9.38 7.48
N GLU A 106 9.26 9.32 7.51
CA GLU A 106 10.12 10.47 7.18
C GLU A 106 9.89 10.89 5.72
N THR A 107 10.13 12.18 5.42
CA THR A 107 10.03 12.73 4.07
C THR A 107 10.76 11.81 3.07
N THR A 108 9.98 11.06 2.29
CA THR A 108 10.50 10.13 1.30
C THR A 108 10.29 10.75 -0.08
N PRO A 109 11.37 11.24 -0.72
CA PRO A 109 11.27 11.79 -2.07
C PRO A 109 10.74 10.74 -3.04
N ILE A 110 9.97 11.18 -4.05
CA ILE A 110 9.41 10.24 -5.03
C ILE A 110 10.50 9.70 -5.95
N GLY A 111 10.43 8.38 -6.20
CA GLY A 111 11.37 7.66 -7.06
C GLY A 111 10.72 6.46 -7.74
N TRP A 112 11.39 5.91 -8.76
CA TRP A 112 10.90 4.71 -9.47
C TRP A 112 10.76 3.50 -8.57
N GLY A 113 11.57 3.42 -7.49
CA GLY A 113 11.45 2.38 -6.48
C GLY A 113 10.07 2.36 -5.81
N LEU A 114 9.47 3.55 -5.55
CA LEU A 114 8.12 3.65 -5.00
C LEU A 114 7.03 3.21 -5.99
N VAL A 115 7.22 3.49 -7.30
CA VAL A 115 6.32 2.98 -8.35
C VAL A 115 6.35 1.46 -8.36
N MET A 116 7.56 0.86 -8.40
CA MET A 116 7.73 -0.59 -8.40
C MET A 116 7.14 -1.23 -7.14
N ARG A 117 7.36 -0.63 -5.96
CA ARG A 117 6.78 -1.08 -4.70
C ARG A 117 5.24 -1.15 -4.79
N ASN A 118 4.59 -0.09 -5.27
CA ASN A 118 3.14 -0.05 -5.39
C ASN A 118 2.63 -1.06 -6.44
N ILE A 119 3.37 -1.29 -7.53
CA ILE A 119 3.03 -2.33 -8.53
C ILE A 119 3.13 -3.73 -7.91
N VAL A 120 4.19 -4.03 -7.15
CA VAL A 120 4.33 -5.33 -6.47
C VAL A 120 3.19 -5.54 -5.48
N LEU A 121 2.84 -4.52 -4.68
CA LEU A 121 1.69 -4.58 -3.77
C LEU A 121 0.37 -4.75 -4.53
N ALA A 122 0.20 -4.12 -5.69
CA ALA A 122 -0.97 -4.28 -6.54
C ALA A 122 -1.08 -5.72 -7.09
N LEU A 123 0.04 -6.36 -7.44
CA LEU A 123 0.05 -7.77 -7.83
C LEU A 123 -0.36 -8.69 -6.67
N LEU A 124 0.08 -8.38 -5.44
CA LEU A 124 -0.37 -9.10 -4.24
C LEU A 124 -1.85 -8.84 -3.89
N ALA A 125 -2.36 -7.68 -4.31
CA ALA A 125 -3.77 -7.29 -4.15
C ALA A 125 -4.67 -7.77 -5.30
N LEU A 126 -4.21 -8.65 -6.18
CA LEU A 126 -5.11 -9.26 -7.18
C LEU A 126 -6.17 -10.09 -6.45
N PRO A 127 -7.45 -9.99 -6.87
CA PRO A 127 -8.53 -10.78 -6.30
C PRO A 127 -8.25 -12.27 -6.42
N GLN A 128 -8.54 -13.03 -5.39
CA GLN A 128 -8.28 -14.47 -5.30
C GLN A 128 -9.47 -15.16 -4.64
N HIS A 129 -9.71 -16.41 -4.97
CA HIS A 129 -10.69 -17.21 -4.25
C HIS A 129 -10.08 -17.73 -2.94
N ALA A 130 -10.87 -17.71 -1.88
CA ALA A 130 -10.46 -18.31 -0.62
C ALA A 130 -10.17 -19.80 -0.81
N PRO A 131 -9.08 -20.30 -0.22
CA PRO A 131 -8.79 -21.72 -0.24
C PRO A 131 -9.86 -22.50 0.53
N ILE A 132 -10.22 -23.68 0.03
CA ILE A 132 -11.26 -24.55 0.62
C ILE A 132 -10.76 -25.18 1.93
N ASP A 133 -9.44 -25.35 2.05
CA ASP A 133 -8.84 -26.02 3.20
C ASP A 133 -8.62 -25.05 4.36
N GLU A 134 -9.02 -25.45 5.55
CA GLU A 134 -8.71 -24.72 6.77
C GLU A 134 -7.20 -24.75 7.06
N LEU A 135 -6.65 -23.59 7.39
CA LEU A 135 -5.27 -23.46 7.85
C LEU A 135 -5.14 -24.10 9.24
N MET A 136 -4.50 -25.24 9.33
CA MET A 136 -4.21 -25.92 10.60
C MET A 136 -2.71 -26.11 10.82
N GLY A 137 -2.27 -26.07 12.07
CA GLY A 137 -0.93 -26.43 12.48
C GLY A 137 0.19 -25.73 11.70
N LEU A 138 0.91 -26.50 10.87
CA LEU A 138 2.04 -26.01 10.06
C LEU A 138 1.61 -24.89 9.09
N GLY A 139 0.40 -24.95 8.52
CA GLY A 139 -0.10 -23.92 7.61
C GLY A 139 -0.21 -22.54 8.27
N VAL A 140 -0.69 -22.49 9.52
CA VAL A 140 -0.76 -21.25 10.31
C VAL A 140 0.64 -20.71 10.58
N ALA A 141 1.56 -21.56 11.01
CA ALA A 141 2.95 -21.17 11.27
C ALA A 141 3.63 -20.59 10.01
N LEU A 142 3.49 -21.26 8.87
CA LEU A 142 4.02 -20.79 7.59
C LEU A 142 3.40 -19.46 7.16
N THR A 143 2.10 -19.26 7.36
CA THR A 143 1.42 -17.99 7.06
C THR A 143 1.98 -16.85 7.90
N LEU A 144 2.15 -17.07 9.21
CA LEU A 144 2.73 -16.06 10.09
C LEU A 144 4.17 -15.71 9.70
N VAL A 145 4.99 -16.72 9.42
CA VAL A 145 6.38 -16.51 8.98
C VAL A 145 6.41 -15.74 7.66
N THR A 146 5.62 -16.14 6.67
CA THR A 146 5.58 -15.48 5.36
C THR A 146 5.06 -14.03 5.49
N PHE A 147 4.06 -13.79 6.31
CA PHE A 147 3.55 -12.46 6.62
C PHE A 147 4.61 -11.57 7.27
N LEU A 148 5.34 -12.09 8.27
CA LEU A 148 6.41 -11.35 8.95
C LEU A 148 7.57 -11.05 7.99
N LEU A 149 8.00 -12.01 7.17
CA LEU A 149 9.03 -11.81 6.15
C LEU A 149 8.58 -10.79 5.10
N GLY A 150 7.33 -10.85 4.66
CA GLY A 150 6.74 -9.87 3.74
C GLY A 150 6.72 -8.47 4.33
N THR A 151 6.33 -8.33 5.60
CA THR A 151 6.32 -7.05 6.32
C THR A 151 7.73 -6.48 6.48
N LEU A 152 8.69 -7.33 6.86
CA LEU A 152 10.09 -6.93 6.97
C LEU A 152 10.65 -6.51 5.61
N GLY A 153 10.40 -7.29 4.56
CA GLY A 153 10.78 -6.96 3.20
C GLY A 153 10.20 -5.64 2.73
N TYR A 154 8.91 -5.39 3.01
CA TYR A 154 8.28 -4.11 2.73
C TYR A 154 8.96 -2.94 3.46
N ALA A 155 9.29 -3.10 4.76
CA ALA A 155 9.97 -2.08 5.54
C ALA A 155 11.38 -1.79 4.99
N ILE A 156 12.14 -2.83 4.63
CA ILE A 156 13.47 -2.69 4.02
C ILE A 156 13.38 -1.95 2.68
N VAL A 157 12.49 -2.36 1.79
CA VAL A 157 12.28 -1.69 0.50
C VAL A 157 11.89 -0.23 0.69
N ASN A 158 11.01 0.05 1.64
CA ASN A 158 10.60 1.42 1.96
C ASN A 158 11.79 2.27 2.42
N GLN A 159 12.65 1.73 3.28
CA GLN A 159 13.86 2.41 3.76
C GLN A 159 14.89 2.61 2.65
N LEU A 160 15.08 1.60 1.79
CA LEU A 160 15.99 1.73 0.64
C LEU A 160 15.49 2.81 -0.33
N CYS A 161 14.19 2.87 -0.60
CA CYS A 161 13.60 3.92 -1.43
C CYS A 161 13.80 5.31 -0.83
N ALA A 162 13.71 5.45 0.51
CA ALA A 162 13.96 6.71 1.19
C ALA A 162 15.45 7.15 1.11
N ASN A 163 16.38 6.20 1.16
CA ASN A 163 17.81 6.50 1.12
C ASN A 163 18.33 6.75 -0.29
N SER A 164 17.84 6.03 -1.31
CA SER A 164 18.32 6.11 -2.69
C SER A 164 18.11 7.46 -3.39
N VAL A 165 17.32 8.35 -2.82
CA VAL A 165 17.03 9.69 -3.38
C VAL A 165 17.79 10.80 -2.63
N ARG A 166 18.47 10.44 -1.53
CA ARG A 166 19.30 11.37 -0.74
C ARG A 166 20.75 11.49 -1.25
N GLU A 167 21.15 10.58 -2.16
CA GLU A 167 22.44 10.59 -2.88
C GLU A 167 22.31 11.30 -4.25
#